data_6ef6f4b93b1b5b8515ac915269327bd5
#
_entry.id   6ef6f4b93b1b5b8515ac915269327bd5
#
_cell.length_a   1.000
_cell.length_b   1.000
_cell.length_c   1.000
_cell.angle_alpha   90.00
_cell.angle_beta   90.00
_cell.angle_gamma   90.00
#
_symmetry.space_group_name_H-M   'P 1'
#
loop_
_entity.id
_entity.type
_entity.pdbx_description
1 polymer ?
#
loop_
_entity_poly.entity_id
_entity_poly.type
_entity_poly.pdbx_seq_one_letter_code
_entity_poly.pdbx_strand_id
1 'polypeptide(L)'
;FAIVIRTPNGIIFETGDFKFDLTPIGPMADIHKMAALGSEGVKLLLSDSTNALSPGFSASESCVDEALSDVFARHNSRIILATFASNIYRIKHIVETCRKNNRKIVTFGRSMETAKEIALKYQKCFGKENYFLELQDHGIPEQQNVNQHLLRMSQELGIELVATNDIHYTYAKDAEPHDILLCIQTGKKLADEDRMRYEGGQYYVKSEQEMAELFPYARQALENTQKIADRCHVEIEFGVTKLPHFEVPEGYDSWSYLNKLCFDGLKERYPQNHTELEDRLNYELGVIKEMGYVDYFLIVWDFIHYAREHDISVGPGRGSAAGSLVSYTTGITNIDPIKYNLLFERFLNPERVSMPDIDIDFCYERRQEVIDYVVRKYGEDCVTQIVTFGTLAARGVIRDVGRVMDLPYAYVDGIAKQIPMELGITIEKALKMNPELRTMYENDESVKTLIDMSKRLEGLPRHTSMHAAGVVISQKSMDEYVPLSRASDGTITTQFTMTTIEELGLLKMDFLGLRTLTVIQNAVRMAQKSSGKQINIDEIDYQDKGVLELIGSGKTEGIFQLESAGMKNFMKELKPQ
;
A
#
# COMPACT_ATOMS: atom_id res chain seq x y z
N PHE A 1 -4.62 18.17 27.65
CA PHE A 1 -4.75 18.93 26.39
C PHE A 1 -6.22 19.28 26.21
N ALA A 2 -6.52 20.55 25.85
CA ALA A 2 -7.85 20.95 25.42
C ALA A 2 -7.93 20.99 23.89
N ILE A 3 -9.10 20.67 23.35
CA ILE A 3 -9.35 20.63 21.90
C ILE A 3 -10.31 21.74 21.53
N VAL A 4 -9.98 22.51 20.50
CA VAL A 4 -10.83 23.57 19.94
C VAL A 4 -11.17 23.22 18.49
N ILE A 5 -12.46 23.03 18.20
CA ILE A 5 -12.95 22.76 16.87
C ILE A 5 -13.71 23.99 16.38
N ARG A 6 -13.24 24.62 15.30
CA ARG A 6 -13.91 25.74 14.65
C ARG A 6 -14.76 25.21 13.51
N THR A 7 -16.06 25.42 13.58
CA THR A 7 -17.02 25.02 12.55
C THR A 7 -17.72 26.23 11.95
N PRO A 8 -18.35 26.13 10.77
CA PRO A 8 -19.17 27.22 10.23
C PRO A 8 -20.32 27.64 11.15
N ASN A 9 -20.73 26.77 12.08
CA ASN A 9 -21.84 27.00 13.01
C ASN A 9 -21.40 27.50 14.40
N GLY A 10 -20.08 27.65 14.65
CA GLY A 10 -19.52 28.12 15.90
C GLY A 10 -18.38 27.26 16.44
N ILE A 11 -17.86 27.64 17.59
CA ILE A 11 -16.73 26.99 18.26
C ILE A 11 -17.25 25.92 19.22
N ILE A 12 -16.67 24.71 19.11
CA ILE A 12 -16.80 23.63 20.09
C ILE A 12 -15.48 23.61 20.88
N PHE A 13 -15.58 23.66 22.20
CA PHE A 13 -14.42 23.59 23.09
C PHE A 13 -14.55 22.40 24.05
N GLU A 14 -13.60 21.47 23.94
CA GLU A 14 -13.44 20.33 24.85
C GLU A 14 -12.25 20.57 25.76
N THR A 15 -12.46 20.53 27.08
CA THR A 15 -11.41 20.83 28.05
C THR A 15 -10.42 19.69 28.25
N GLY A 16 -10.79 18.44 27.97
CA GLY A 16 -10.11 17.27 28.53
C GLY A 16 -10.12 17.32 30.06
N ASP A 17 -9.36 16.46 30.71
CA ASP A 17 -9.13 16.54 32.15
C ASP A 17 -8.34 17.83 32.46
N PHE A 18 -8.85 18.69 33.32
CA PHE A 18 -8.19 19.98 33.62
C PHE A 18 -8.18 20.30 35.10
N LYS A 19 -7.19 21.09 35.47
CA LYS A 19 -7.06 21.70 36.79
C LYS A 19 -6.52 23.11 36.61
N PHE A 20 -7.19 24.11 37.17
CA PHE A 20 -6.66 25.48 37.27
C PHE A 20 -5.69 25.58 38.44
N ASP A 21 -4.47 25.19 38.20
CA ASP A 21 -3.37 25.30 39.15
C ASP A 21 -2.49 26.50 38.76
N LEU A 22 -2.41 27.50 39.64
CA LEU A 22 -1.64 28.71 39.39
C LEU A 22 -0.15 28.58 39.77
N THR A 23 0.21 27.47 40.42
CA THR A 23 1.58 27.11 40.78
C THR A 23 1.88 25.64 40.50
N PRO A 24 1.66 25.18 39.25
CA PRO A 24 1.87 23.80 38.89
C PRO A 24 3.36 23.46 38.83
N ILE A 25 3.70 22.20 38.98
CA ILE A 25 5.06 21.67 38.76
C ILE A 25 5.38 21.58 37.26
N GLY A 26 4.33 21.56 36.41
CA GLY A 26 4.41 21.54 34.94
C GLY A 26 4.01 22.87 34.30
N PRO A 27 3.79 22.88 32.96
CA PRO A 27 3.30 24.08 32.30
C PRO A 27 1.93 24.51 32.84
N MET A 28 1.75 25.82 33.04
CA MET A 28 0.44 26.38 33.41
C MET A 28 -0.57 26.23 32.27
N ALA A 29 -1.85 26.07 32.64
CA ALA A 29 -2.94 26.18 31.68
C ALA A 29 -2.94 27.58 31.04
N ASP A 30 -3.08 27.67 29.74
CA ASP A 30 -3.11 28.95 29.01
C ASP A 30 -4.49 29.61 29.16
N ILE A 31 -4.67 30.25 30.33
CA ILE A 31 -5.92 30.93 30.70
C ILE A 31 -6.20 32.09 29.74
N HIS A 32 -5.16 32.75 29.20
CA HIS A 32 -5.33 33.85 28.25
C HIS A 32 -5.95 33.37 26.95
N LYS A 33 -5.52 32.20 26.47
CA LYS A 33 -6.07 31.59 25.27
C LYS A 33 -7.51 31.10 25.47
N MET A 34 -7.81 30.59 26.66
CA MET A 34 -9.19 30.20 27.02
C MET A 34 -10.11 31.44 27.09
N ALA A 35 -9.65 32.54 27.69
CA ALA A 35 -10.41 33.79 27.74
C ALA A 35 -10.65 34.39 26.35
N ALA A 36 -9.64 34.34 25.47
CA ALA A 36 -9.78 34.78 24.09
C ALA A 36 -10.84 33.95 23.34
N LEU A 37 -10.82 32.62 23.48
CA LEU A 37 -11.84 31.74 22.90
C LEU A 37 -13.24 32.01 23.44
N GLY A 38 -13.36 32.29 24.74
CA GLY A 38 -14.63 32.70 25.36
C GLY A 38 -15.16 34.01 24.75
N SER A 39 -14.29 34.95 24.43
CA SER A 39 -14.65 36.21 23.78
C SER A 39 -15.04 36.06 22.31
N GLU A 40 -14.53 35.06 21.64
CA GLU A 40 -14.95 34.70 20.27
C GLU A 40 -16.35 34.05 20.20
N GLY A 41 -16.84 33.53 21.33
CA GLY A 41 -18.14 32.88 21.46
C GLY A 41 -18.10 31.35 21.25
N VAL A 42 -17.98 30.62 22.35
CA VAL A 42 -18.05 29.15 22.37
C VAL A 42 -19.51 28.71 22.31
N LYS A 43 -19.86 27.95 21.29
CA LYS A 43 -21.22 27.46 21.09
C LYS A 43 -21.53 26.21 21.90
N LEU A 44 -20.53 25.33 22.08
CA LEU A 44 -20.61 24.10 22.86
C LEU A 44 -19.35 23.93 23.67
N LEU A 45 -19.52 23.79 25.00
CA LEU A 45 -18.46 23.47 25.94
C LEU A 45 -18.64 22.03 26.42
N LEU A 46 -17.67 21.17 26.18
CA LEU A 46 -17.57 19.82 26.74
C LEU A 46 -16.51 19.90 27.85
N SER A 47 -16.96 19.87 29.10
CA SER A 47 -16.08 20.06 30.25
C SER A 47 -15.96 18.79 31.07
N ASP A 48 -14.74 18.49 31.53
CA ASP A 48 -14.53 17.48 32.56
C ASP A 48 -15.37 17.82 33.82
N SER A 49 -15.99 16.80 34.39
CA SER A 49 -16.85 16.90 35.55
C SER A 49 -16.45 15.96 36.69
N THR A 50 -15.24 15.42 36.68
CA THR A 50 -14.78 14.33 37.56
C THR A 50 -14.98 14.63 39.04
N ASN A 51 -14.81 15.86 39.50
CA ASN A 51 -15.01 16.28 40.89
C ASN A 51 -16.06 17.40 41.04
N ALA A 52 -16.97 17.53 40.09
CA ALA A 52 -17.93 18.65 40.05
C ALA A 52 -18.84 18.76 41.28
N LEU A 53 -19.10 17.64 41.97
CA LEU A 53 -19.93 17.58 43.19
C LEU A 53 -19.14 17.69 44.49
N SER A 54 -17.79 17.72 44.42
CA SER A 54 -16.94 17.84 45.62
C SER A 54 -16.79 19.32 46.03
N PRO A 55 -17.20 19.73 47.23
CA PRO A 55 -17.05 21.10 47.66
C PRO A 55 -15.58 21.45 47.93
N GLY A 56 -15.16 22.65 47.57
CA GLY A 56 -13.82 23.18 47.85
C GLY A 56 -12.93 23.32 46.62
N PHE A 57 -11.64 23.42 46.81
CA PHE A 57 -10.62 23.61 45.77
C PHE A 57 -9.58 22.50 45.85
N SER A 58 -9.12 22.03 44.71
CA SER A 58 -7.96 21.13 44.65
C SER A 58 -6.69 21.92 45.01
N ALA A 59 -5.93 21.43 46.01
CA ALA A 59 -4.65 22.04 46.37
C ALA A 59 -3.66 22.02 45.20
N SER A 60 -2.76 22.97 45.11
CA SER A 60 -1.71 22.99 44.08
C SER A 60 -0.78 21.79 44.21
N GLU A 61 -0.22 21.32 43.07
CA GLU A 61 0.80 20.25 43.06
C GLU A 61 2.08 20.67 43.80
N SER A 62 2.37 21.98 43.89
CA SER A 62 3.50 22.49 44.69
C SER A 62 3.38 22.21 46.19
N CYS A 63 2.17 22.15 46.73
CA CYS A 63 1.94 21.77 48.15
C CYS A 63 2.30 20.31 48.41
N VAL A 64 2.12 19.42 47.42
CA VAL A 64 2.51 18.02 47.53
C VAL A 64 4.04 17.89 47.56
N ASP A 65 4.73 18.78 46.86
CA ASP A 65 6.19 18.87 46.83
C ASP A 65 6.81 19.18 48.19
N GLU A 66 6.31 20.19 48.86
CA GLU A 66 6.75 20.54 50.19
C GLU A 66 6.48 19.42 51.19
N ALA A 67 5.31 18.78 51.11
CA ALA A 67 4.94 17.66 51.97
C ALA A 67 5.85 16.43 51.74
N LEU A 68 6.14 16.10 50.49
CA LEU A 68 7.06 15.02 50.13
C LEU A 68 8.48 15.29 50.65
N SER A 69 8.99 16.50 50.43
CA SER A 69 10.32 16.90 50.89
C SER A 69 10.43 16.81 52.39
N ASP A 70 9.39 17.20 53.12
CA ASP A 70 9.31 17.15 54.56
C ASP A 70 9.28 15.71 55.10
N VAL A 71 8.49 14.84 54.50
CA VAL A 71 8.46 13.40 54.83
C VAL A 71 9.83 12.75 54.62
N PHE A 72 10.50 13.05 53.50
CA PHE A 72 11.83 12.48 53.19
C PHE A 72 12.92 13.01 54.12
N ALA A 73 12.80 14.23 54.60
CA ALA A 73 13.75 14.82 55.55
C ALA A 73 13.59 14.28 56.97
N ARG A 74 12.35 13.99 57.40
CA ARG A 74 12.04 13.54 58.77
C ARG A 74 12.21 12.03 58.99
N HIS A 75 12.19 11.19 57.94
CA HIS A 75 12.20 9.75 58.07
C HIS A 75 13.42 9.12 57.44
N ASN A 76 14.26 8.48 58.23
CA ASN A 76 15.41 7.71 57.73
C ASN A 76 15.10 6.26 57.39
N SER A 77 13.88 5.79 57.65
CA SER A 77 13.41 4.43 57.37
C SER A 77 12.87 4.31 55.95
N ARG A 78 12.43 3.12 55.58
CA ARG A 78 11.83 2.84 54.25
C ARG A 78 10.53 3.65 54.13
N ILE A 79 10.37 4.37 53.00
CA ILE A 79 9.17 5.12 52.64
C ILE A 79 8.48 4.40 51.48
N ILE A 80 7.18 4.16 51.61
CA ILE A 80 6.35 3.60 50.56
C ILE A 80 5.40 4.70 50.06
N LEU A 81 5.47 5.00 48.77
CA LEU A 81 4.64 6.00 48.10
C LEU A 81 3.76 5.33 47.05
N ALA A 82 2.47 5.65 47.06
CA ALA A 82 1.55 5.26 46.01
C ALA A 82 1.18 6.48 45.16
N THR A 83 1.29 6.35 43.83
CA THR A 83 0.87 7.41 42.89
C THR A 83 0.32 6.79 41.61
N PHE A 84 -0.48 7.54 40.86
CA PHE A 84 -0.94 7.12 39.55
C PHE A 84 0.21 7.17 38.54
N ALA A 85 0.37 6.13 37.73
CA ALA A 85 1.40 6.06 36.69
C ALA A 85 1.23 7.16 35.61
N SER A 86 0.03 7.67 35.40
CA SER A 86 -0.27 8.76 34.48
C SER A 86 0.22 10.14 34.96
N ASN A 87 0.52 10.28 36.27
CA ASN A 87 1.03 11.54 36.81
C ASN A 87 2.57 11.61 36.72
N ILE A 88 3.06 11.82 35.50
CA ILE A 88 4.50 11.86 35.18
C ILE A 88 5.24 12.93 35.97
N TYR A 89 4.65 14.09 36.17
CA TYR A 89 5.26 15.21 36.93
C TYR A 89 5.47 14.85 38.41
N ARG A 90 4.52 14.13 39.00
CA ARG A 90 4.66 13.65 40.38
C ARG A 90 5.73 12.55 40.49
N ILE A 91 5.81 11.64 39.52
CA ILE A 91 6.85 10.63 39.47
C ILE A 91 8.23 11.28 39.34
N LYS A 92 8.38 12.22 38.41
CA LYS A 92 9.64 12.98 38.24
C LYS A 92 10.06 13.63 39.55
N HIS A 93 9.12 14.23 40.25
CA HIS A 93 9.37 14.92 41.51
C HIS A 93 9.79 13.96 42.62
N ILE A 94 9.14 12.80 42.76
CA ILE A 94 9.54 11.74 43.70
C ILE A 94 10.99 11.30 43.41
N VAL A 95 11.37 11.14 42.16
CA VAL A 95 12.73 10.77 41.74
C VAL A 95 13.73 11.84 42.13
N GLU A 96 13.43 13.11 41.87
CA GLU A 96 14.30 14.23 42.23
C GLU A 96 14.45 14.39 43.76
N THR A 97 13.38 14.19 44.52
CA THR A 97 13.41 14.21 45.99
C THR A 97 14.22 13.06 46.56
N CYS A 98 14.11 11.87 46.01
CA CYS A 98 14.95 10.73 46.37
C CYS A 98 16.43 11.01 46.08
N ARG A 99 16.75 11.58 44.92
CA ARG A 99 18.12 11.96 44.56
C ARG A 99 18.68 13.02 45.51
N LYS A 100 17.92 14.06 45.86
CA LYS A 100 18.32 15.11 46.83
C LYS A 100 18.60 14.55 48.21
N ASN A 101 17.87 13.51 48.62
CA ASN A 101 18.04 12.85 49.92
C ASN A 101 18.92 11.60 49.89
N ASN A 102 19.67 11.35 48.80
CA ASN A 102 20.55 10.24 48.58
C ASN A 102 19.89 8.86 48.85
N ARG A 103 18.63 8.70 48.41
CA ARG A 103 17.84 7.48 48.62
C ARG A 103 17.74 6.68 47.34
N LYS A 104 17.73 5.36 47.47
CA LYS A 104 17.46 4.42 46.35
C LYS A 104 15.95 4.34 46.15
N ILE A 105 15.49 4.41 44.90
CA ILE A 105 14.12 4.16 44.49
C ILE A 105 14.00 2.72 44.02
N VAL A 106 12.93 2.05 44.43
CA VAL A 106 12.47 0.80 43.87
C VAL A 106 11.00 1.01 43.50
N THR A 107 10.70 0.90 42.22
CA THR A 107 9.33 1.03 41.73
C THR A 107 8.65 -0.34 41.74
N PHE A 108 7.54 -0.46 42.46
CA PHE A 108 6.62 -1.59 42.36
C PHE A 108 5.34 -1.02 41.72
N GLY A 109 4.96 -1.53 40.55
CA GLY A 109 3.75 -1.09 39.88
C GLY A 109 2.86 -2.25 39.54
N ARG A 110 1.56 -2.01 39.49
CA ARG A 110 0.56 -2.96 38.93
C ARG A 110 0.96 -3.46 37.52
N SER A 111 1.78 -2.69 36.81
CA SER A 111 2.27 -3.04 35.47
C SER A 111 3.03 -4.38 35.44
N MET A 112 3.83 -4.72 36.45
CA MET A 112 4.54 -6.00 36.51
C MET A 112 3.64 -7.18 36.83
N GLU A 113 2.68 -7.02 37.76
CA GLU A 113 1.66 -8.04 38.03
C GLU A 113 0.73 -8.20 36.82
N THR A 114 0.30 -7.10 36.23
CA THR A 114 -0.49 -7.10 34.99
C THR A 114 0.27 -7.78 33.84
N ALA A 115 1.57 -7.53 33.68
CA ALA A 115 2.38 -8.21 32.67
C ALA A 115 2.45 -9.72 32.88
N LYS A 116 2.58 -10.19 34.14
CA LYS A 116 2.54 -11.61 34.48
C LYS A 116 1.17 -12.24 34.20
N GLU A 117 0.10 -11.56 34.57
CA GLU A 117 -1.26 -12.01 34.29
C GLU A 117 -1.53 -12.11 32.78
N ILE A 118 -1.08 -11.12 31.99
CA ILE A 118 -1.19 -11.12 30.54
C ILE A 118 -0.37 -12.26 29.95
N ALA A 119 0.87 -12.46 30.39
CA ALA A 119 1.74 -13.54 29.93
C ALA A 119 1.11 -14.91 30.18
N LEU A 120 0.59 -15.15 31.38
CA LEU A 120 -0.13 -16.39 31.73
C LEU A 120 -1.40 -16.58 30.91
N LYS A 121 -2.14 -15.49 30.63
CA LYS A 121 -3.32 -15.53 29.77
C LYS A 121 -2.97 -15.97 28.36
N TYR A 122 -1.93 -15.41 27.76
CA TYR A 122 -1.49 -15.78 26.41
C TYR A 122 -0.87 -17.18 26.39
N GLN A 123 -0.08 -17.57 27.37
CA GLN A 123 0.43 -18.94 27.49
C GLN A 123 -0.70 -19.95 27.57
N LYS A 124 -1.78 -19.63 28.31
CA LYS A 124 -2.99 -20.48 28.38
C LYS A 124 -3.73 -20.54 27.04
N CYS A 125 -3.79 -19.43 26.32
CA CYS A 125 -4.49 -19.32 25.02
C CYS A 125 -3.78 -20.10 23.92
N PHE A 126 -2.47 -19.91 23.79
CA PHE A 126 -1.65 -20.45 22.68
C PHE A 126 -1.01 -21.80 23.02
N GLY A 127 -0.96 -22.17 24.32
CA GLY A 127 -0.25 -23.34 24.80
C GLY A 127 1.15 -23.02 25.30
N LYS A 128 1.63 -23.83 26.25
CA LYS A 128 2.90 -23.59 26.96
C LYS A 128 4.12 -23.52 26.04
N GLU A 129 4.10 -24.29 24.94
CA GLU A 129 5.21 -24.37 23.99
C GLU A 129 5.11 -23.35 22.84
N ASN A 130 4.02 -22.59 22.76
CA ASN A 130 3.74 -21.68 21.65
C ASN A 130 3.79 -20.21 22.06
N TYR A 131 4.11 -19.92 23.31
CA TYR A 131 4.22 -18.56 23.82
C TYR A 131 5.56 -18.35 24.49
N PHE A 132 6.27 -17.30 24.05
CA PHE A 132 7.62 -16.97 24.51
C PHE A 132 7.66 -15.53 25.03
N LEU A 133 8.57 -15.24 25.96
CA LEU A 133 8.94 -13.87 26.31
C LEU A 133 10.12 -13.44 25.47
N GLU A 134 9.99 -12.31 24.80
CA GLU A 134 10.95 -11.82 23.82
C GLU A 134 11.98 -10.89 24.45
N LEU A 135 13.26 -11.16 24.20
CA LEU A 135 14.38 -10.32 24.57
C LEU A 135 14.89 -9.58 23.34
N GLN A 136 15.07 -8.27 23.45
CA GLN A 136 15.73 -7.43 22.45
C GLN A 136 16.79 -6.55 23.11
N ASP A 137 17.88 -6.25 22.41
CA ASP A 137 18.91 -5.32 22.87
C ASP A 137 19.46 -4.49 21.70
N HIS A 138 19.10 -3.21 21.68
CA HIS A 138 19.60 -2.22 20.72
C HIS A 138 20.54 -1.18 21.38
N GLY A 139 21.08 -1.50 22.57
CA GLY A 139 21.89 -0.58 23.35
C GLY A 139 21.08 0.44 24.14
N ILE A 140 19.76 0.27 24.26
CA ILE A 140 18.86 1.15 25.00
C ILE A 140 18.84 0.72 26.47
N PRO A 141 19.19 1.60 27.44
CA PRO A 141 19.22 1.25 28.87
C PRO A 141 17.88 0.71 29.40
N GLU A 142 16.78 1.23 28.92
CA GLU A 142 15.42 0.80 29.29
C GLU A 142 15.16 -0.64 28.84
N GLN A 143 15.58 -1.04 27.64
CA GLN A 143 15.49 -2.42 27.16
C GLN A 143 16.28 -3.37 28.05
N GLN A 144 17.51 -3.01 28.41
CA GLN A 144 18.35 -3.83 29.29
C GLN A 144 17.70 -4.02 30.66
N ASN A 145 17.06 -2.97 31.20
CA ASN A 145 16.31 -3.08 32.44
C ASN A 145 15.08 -4.00 32.29
N VAL A 146 14.32 -3.86 31.19
CA VAL A 146 13.18 -4.75 30.88
C VAL A 146 13.64 -6.21 30.74
N ASN A 147 14.76 -6.46 30.08
CA ASN A 147 15.29 -7.81 29.92
C ASN A 147 15.56 -8.50 31.27
N GLN A 148 16.06 -7.76 32.29
CA GLN A 148 16.24 -8.30 33.62
C GLN A 148 14.92 -8.74 34.28
N HIS A 149 13.84 -8.03 34.02
CA HIS A 149 12.52 -8.39 34.50
C HIS A 149 11.95 -9.59 33.74
N LEU A 150 12.14 -9.66 32.42
CA LEU A 150 11.71 -10.78 31.59
C LEU A 150 12.42 -12.08 31.97
N LEU A 151 13.72 -12.03 32.26
CA LEU A 151 14.49 -13.18 32.77
C LEU A 151 13.89 -13.72 34.07
N ARG A 152 13.54 -12.86 35.03
CA ARG A 152 12.92 -13.28 36.29
C ARG A 152 11.51 -13.84 36.03
N MET A 153 10.73 -13.17 35.18
CA MET A 153 9.37 -13.60 34.85
C MET A 153 9.36 -14.96 34.15
N SER A 154 10.30 -15.21 33.27
CA SER A 154 10.52 -16.52 32.63
C SER A 154 10.73 -17.63 33.65
N GLN A 155 11.62 -17.41 34.64
CA GLN A 155 11.90 -18.37 35.70
C GLN A 155 10.69 -18.61 36.62
N GLU A 156 9.99 -17.53 37.00
CA GLU A 156 8.84 -17.61 37.90
C GLU A 156 7.60 -18.28 37.27
N LEU A 157 7.36 -18.02 35.99
CA LEU A 157 6.17 -18.49 35.28
C LEU A 157 6.41 -19.74 34.44
N GLY A 158 7.66 -20.16 34.27
CA GLY A 158 8.05 -21.29 33.42
C GLY A 158 7.72 -21.02 31.93
N ILE A 159 7.86 -19.78 31.47
CA ILE A 159 7.72 -19.37 30.07
C ILE A 159 9.09 -19.28 29.44
N GLU A 160 9.30 -19.93 28.30
CA GLU A 160 10.58 -19.87 27.59
C GLU A 160 10.85 -18.48 27.03
N LEU A 161 12.13 -18.15 26.85
CA LEU A 161 12.58 -16.89 26.26
C LEU A 161 12.96 -17.11 24.79
N VAL A 162 12.81 -16.06 23.99
CA VAL A 162 13.36 -15.99 22.63
C VAL A 162 14.11 -14.67 22.49
N ALA A 163 15.28 -14.68 21.88
CA ALA A 163 16.04 -13.47 21.57
C ALA A 163 15.84 -13.10 20.10
N THR A 164 15.42 -11.88 19.86
CA THR A 164 15.17 -11.36 18.52
C THR A 164 15.85 -10.02 18.30
N ASN A 165 15.76 -9.52 17.08
CA ASN A 165 16.26 -8.21 16.71
C ASN A 165 15.17 -7.45 15.93
N ASP A 166 14.95 -6.18 16.26
CA ASP A 166 14.04 -5.28 15.53
C ASP A 166 14.76 -4.72 14.30
N ILE A 167 14.67 -5.44 13.18
CA ILE A 167 15.44 -5.15 11.96
C ILE A 167 14.71 -4.10 11.12
N HIS A 168 15.39 -2.97 10.88
CA HIS A 168 14.91 -1.90 10.01
C HIS A 168 15.74 -1.70 8.74
N TYR A 169 16.96 -2.24 8.70
CA TYR A 169 17.86 -2.21 7.53
C TYR A 169 18.81 -3.40 7.51
N THR A 170 19.38 -3.69 6.34
CA THR A 170 20.16 -4.93 6.13
C THR A 170 21.55 -4.87 6.76
N TYR A 171 22.29 -3.80 6.53
CA TYR A 171 23.68 -3.68 6.97
C TYR A 171 23.86 -2.55 7.99
N ALA A 172 24.80 -2.67 8.91
CA ALA A 172 25.09 -1.64 9.90
C ALA A 172 25.33 -0.24 9.28
N LYS A 173 25.97 -0.21 8.10
CA LYS A 173 26.20 1.03 7.33
C LYS A 173 24.92 1.67 6.76
N ASP A 174 23.77 1.00 6.83
CA ASP A 174 22.50 1.49 6.32
C ASP A 174 21.73 2.34 7.35
N ALA A 175 22.30 2.53 8.54
CA ALA A 175 21.72 3.35 9.60
C ALA A 175 21.49 4.81 9.15
N GLU A 176 22.46 5.42 8.47
CA GLU A 176 22.33 6.80 7.98
C GLU A 176 21.32 6.96 6.84
N PRO A 177 21.33 6.15 5.77
CA PRO A 177 20.25 6.14 4.78
C PRO A 177 18.86 5.89 5.38
N HIS A 178 18.76 5.00 6.38
CA HIS A 178 17.49 4.78 7.07
C HIS A 178 17.01 6.02 7.82
N ASP A 179 17.90 6.76 8.48
CA ASP A 179 17.56 8.01 9.15
C ASP A 179 17.07 9.08 8.15
N ILE A 180 17.70 9.15 6.96
CA ILE A 180 17.22 9.99 5.85
C ILE A 180 15.83 9.54 5.38
N LEU A 181 15.58 8.23 5.25
CA LEU A 181 14.28 7.69 4.84
C LEU A 181 13.17 8.08 5.83
N LEU A 182 13.44 8.01 7.13
CA LEU A 182 12.51 8.49 8.17
C LEU A 182 12.19 9.97 8.02
N CYS A 183 13.20 10.80 7.73
CA CYS A 183 13.01 12.23 7.47
C CYS A 183 12.18 12.47 6.19
N ILE A 184 12.37 11.69 5.13
CA ILE A 184 11.54 11.75 3.92
C ILE A 184 10.08 11.45 4.26
N GLN A 185 9.83 10.38 5.01
CA GLN A 185 8.50 9.91 5.36
C GLN A 185 7.75 10.89 6.28
N THR A 186 8.45 11.47 7.26
CA THR A 186 7.86 12.38 8.25
C THR A 186 7.88 13.85 7.84
N GLY A 187 8.47 14.20 6.68
CA GLY A 187 8.59 15.57 6.20
C GLY A 187 9.63 16.41 6.95
N LYS A 188 10.49 15.78 7.78
CA LYS A 188 11.51 16.42 8.59
C LYS A 188 12.85 16.56 7.87
N LYS A 189 13.80 17.27 8.50
CA LYS A 189 15.19 17.40 8.07
C LYS A 189 16.11 16.73 9.10
N LEU A 190 17.33 16.38 8.72
CA LEU A 190 18.32 15.80 9.64
C LEU A 190 18.65 16.76 10.81
N ALA A 191 18.61 18.06 10.57
CA ALA A 191 18.90 19.09 11.58
C ALA A 191 17.78 19.31 12.61
N ASP A 192 16.57 18.80 12.34
CA ASP A 192 15.44 18.97 13.26
C ASP A 192 15.68 18.17 14.56
N GLU A 193 15.52 18.80 15.70
CA GLU A 193 15.69 18.14 17.01
C GLU A 193 14.48 17.25 17.34
N ASP A 194 13.27 17.71 17.02
CA ASP A 194 12.01 16.99 17.23
C ASP A 194 11.66 16.14 16.01
N ARG A 195 12.33 15.00 15.87
CA ARG A 195 12.07 14.01 14.81
C ARG A 195 12.25 12.57 15.29
N MET A 196 11.60 11.65 14.60
CA MET A 196 11.78 10.22 14.83
C MET A 196 13.20 9.79 14.47
N ARG A 197 13.84 9.04 15.36
CA ARG A 197 15.19 8.48 15.18
C ARG A 197 15.26 7.06 15.74
N TYR A 198 16.12 6.25 15.13
CA TYR A 198 16.55 4.97 15.67
C TYR A 198 18.02 5.12 16.10
N GLU A 199 18.20 5.41 17.38
CA GLU A 199 19.52 5.71 17.92
C GLU A 199 20.39 4.45 18.04
N GLY A 200 21.72 4.64 17.98
CA GLY A 200 22.69 3.58 18.23
C GLY A 200 23.06 2.68 17.05
N GLY A 201 22.35 2.76 15.92
CA GLY A 201 22.68 2.03 14.69
C GLY A 201 22.61 0.50 14.80
N GLN A 202 21.85 -0.03 15.76
CA GLN A 202 21.81 -1.47 16.07
C GLN A 202 20.66 -2.24 15.41
N TYR A 203 19.95 -1.65 14.50
CA TYR A 203 18.71 -2.19 13.88
C TYR A 203 18.99 -2.90 12.54
N TYR A 204 20.15 -3.51 12.38
CA TYR A 204 20.55 -4.27 11.19
C TYR A 204 20.46 -5.78 11.39
N VAL A 205 20.53 -6.54 10.30
CA VAL A 205 20.56 -8.01 10.34
C VAL A 205 21.88 -8.46 10.97
N LYS A 206 21.82 -8.98 12.20
CA LYS A 206 22.96 -9.48 12.94
C LYS A 206 23.20 -10.96 12.67
N SER A 207 24.46 -11.34 12.65
CA SER A 207 24.88 -12.74 12.63
C SER A 207 24.61 -13.44 13.97
N GLU A 208 24.64 -14.77 13.96
CA GLU A 208 24.51 -15.58 15.18
C GLU A 208 25.57 -15.18 16.24
N GLN A 209 26.80 -14.90 15.80
CA GLN A 209 27.88 -14.48 16.70
C GLN A 209 27.57 -13.12 17.34
N GLU A 210 27.15 -12.13 16.57
CA GLU A 210 26.77 -10.81 17.09
C GLU A 210 25.61 -10.90 18.08
N MET A 211 24.59 -11.73 17.78
CA MET A 211 23.49 -11.99 18.71
C MET A 211 23.96 -12.71 19.99
N ALA A 212 24.91 -13.67 19.89
CA ALA A 212 25.47 -14.34 21.05
C ALA A 212 26.27 -13.38 21.96
N GLU A 213 26.95 -12.40 21.38
CA GLU A 213 27.66 -11.34 22.12
C GLU A 213 26.70 -10.40 22.85
N LEU A 214 25.52 -10.15 22.31
CA LEU A 214 24.46 -9.32 22.95
C LEU A 214 23.77 -10.07 24.11
N PHE A 215 23.56 -11.38 23.98
CA PHE A 215 22.78 -12.18 24.94
C PHE A 215 23.63 -13.30 25.56
N PRO A 216 24.83 -13.03 26.11
CA PRO A 216 25.71 -14.07 26.69
C PRO A 216 25.07 -14.76 27.92
N TYR A 217 24.11 -14.08 28.55
CA TYR A 217 23.36 -14.52 29.73
C TYR A 217 22.08 -15.30 29.39
N ALA A 218 21.69 -15.41 28.12
CA ALA A 218 20.44 -16.02 27.68
C ALA A 218 20.63 -16.90 26.44
N ARG A 219 21.66 -17.76 26.42
CA ARG A 219 21.97 -18.61 25.27
C ARG A 219 20.81 -19.46 24.80
N GLN A 220 20.00 -19.98 25.73
CA GLN A 220 18.83 -20.78 25.40
C GLN A 220 17.76 -19.96 24.64
N ALA A 221 17.68 -18.64 24.86
CA ALA A 221 16.78 -17.77 24.11
C ALA A 221 17.17 -17.66 22.64
N LEU A 222 18.46 -17.76 22.30
CA LEU A 222 18.95 -17.85 20.91
C LEU A 222 18.67 -19.22 20.31
N GLU A 223 18.90 -20.30 21.05
CA GLU A 223 18.62 -21.67 20.60
C GLU A 223 17.10 -21.86 20.32
N ASN A 224 16.24 -21.17 21.06
CA ASN A 224 14.81 -21.22 20.86
C ASN A 224 14.38 -20.61 19.52
N THR A 225 15.13 -19.70 18.92
CA THR A 225 14.83 -19.21 17.56
C THR A 225 14.87 -20.35 16.55
N GLN A 226 15.88 -21.23 16.64
CA GLN A 226 15.99 -22.40 15.78
C GLN A 226 14.87 -23.41 16.05
N LYS A 227 14.55 -23.69 17.33
CA LYS A 227 13.43 -24.57 17.69
C LYS A 227 12.10 -24.07 17.12
N ILE A 228 11.87 -22.74 17.12
CA ILE A 228 10.65 -22.15 16.55
C ILE A 228 10.67 -22.33 15.03
N ALA A 229 11.79 -22.04 14.36
CA ALA A 229 11.96 -22.20 12.93
C ALA A 229 11.71 -23.65 12.46
N ASP A 230 12.27 -24.62 13.18
CA ASP A 230 12.11 -26.05 12.89
C ASP A 230 10.66 -26.55 13.01
N ARG A 231 9.82 -25.81 13.71
CA ARG A 231 8.39 -26.10 13.86
C ARG A 231 7.50 -25.42 12.81
N CYS A 232 8.06 -24.46 12.09
CA CYS A 232 7.34 -23.70 11.08
C CYS A 232 7.53 -24.38 9.72
N HIS A 233 6.44 -24.97 9.21
CA HIS A 233 6.41 -25.57 7.88
C HIS A 233 5.36 -24.83 7.07
N VAL A 234 5.79 -24.09 6.06
CA VAL A 234 4.93 -23.33 5.16
C VAL A 234 5.27 -23.74 3.74
N GLU A 235 4.28 -24.22 3.03
CA GLU A 235 4.36 -24.49 1.59
C GLU A 235 3.52 -23.46 0.85
N ILE A 236 4.14 -22.73 -0.07
CA ILE A 236 3.44 -21.79 -0.94
C ILE A 236 3.36 -22.42 -2.32
N GLU A 237 2.14 -22.62 -2.80
CA GLU A 237 1.89 -23.21 -4.09
C GLU A 237 2.00 -22.16 -5.20
N PHE A 238 2.97 -22.32 -6.09
CA PHE A 238 3.21 -21.46 -7.24
C PHE A 238 2.77 -22.11 -8.54
N GLY A 239 2.36 -21.30 -9.52
CA GLY A 239 2.06 -21.75 -10.88
C GLY A 239 0.79 -22.59 -11.04
N VAL A 240 0.00 -22.74 -9.99
CA VAL A 240 -1.30 -23.41 -10.05
C VAL A 240 -2.40 -22.35 -10.20
N THR A 241 -3.10 -22.37 -11.32
CA THR A 241 -4.18 -21.43 -11.61
C THR A 241 -5.33 -21.57 -10.62
N LYS A 242 -5.72 -20.47 -9.99
CA LYS A 242 -6.74 -20.38 -8.93
C LYS A 242 -7.96 -19.56 -9.38
N LEU A 243 -8.44 -19.87 -10.60
CA LEU A 243 -9.63 -19.23 -11.15
C LEU A 243 -10.91 -19.68 -10.43
N PRO A 244 -11.88 -18.78 -10.23
CA PRO A 244 -13.21 -19.17 -9.83
C PRO A 244 -13.87 -19.98 -10.96
N HIS A 245 -14.72 -20.91 -10.58
CA HIS A 245 -15.57 -21.61 -11.53
C HIS A 245 -16.72 -20.71 -11.96
N PHE A 246 -16.99 -20.65 -13.26
CA PHE A 246 -18.11 -19.88 -13.79
C PHE A 246 -19.41 -20.68 -13.68
N GLU A 247 -20.43 -20.09 -13.08
CA GLU A 247 -21.76 -20.70 -12.99
C GLU A 247 -22.46 -20.64 -14.36
N VAL A 248 -22.64 -21.79 -14.97
CA VAL A 248 -23.30 -21.94 -16.27
C VAL A 248 -24.79 -22.26 -16.13
N PRO A 249 -25.62 -21.98 -17.16
CA PRO A 249 -27.02 -22.37 -17.15
C PRO A 249 -27.23 -23.88 -17.01
N GLU A 250 -28.39 -24.26 -16.48
CA GLU A 250 -28.76 -25.65 -16.25
C GLU A 250 -28.67 -26.49 -17.55
N GLY A 251 -28.02 -27.64 -17.47
CA GLY A 251 -27.79 -28.52 -18.62
C GLY A 251 -26.47 -28.34 -19.37
N TYR A 252 -25.64 -27.40 -18.94
CA TYR A 252 -24.30 -27.18 -19.50
C TYR A 252 -23.22 -27.33 -18.43
N ASP A 253 -22.01 -27.70 -18.89
CA ASP A 253 -20.75 -27.44 -18.19
C ASP A 253 -20.04 -26.23 -18.84
N SER A 254 -18.98 -25.70 -18.20
CA SER A 254 -18.26 -24.52 -18.71
C SER A 254 -17.78 -24.74 -20.16
N TRP A 255 -17.29 -25.92 -20.46
CA TRP A 255 -16.81 -26.26 -21.82
C TRP A 255 -17.91 -26.23 -22.87
N SER A 256 -19.01 -26.94 -22.64
CA SER A 256 -20.13 -27.01 -23.58
C SER A 256 -20.81 -25.64 -23.74
N TYR A 257 -20.86 -24.83 -22.65
CA TYR A 257 -21.42 -23.50 -22.72
C TYR A 257 -20.56 -22.52 -23.53
N LEU A 258 -19.22 -22.53 -23.34
CA LEU A 258 -18.32 -21.72 -24.16
C LEU A 258 -18.41 -22.09 -25.63
N ASN A 259 -18.42 -23.40 -25.94
CA ASN A 259 -18.61 -23.89 -27.31
C ASN A 259 -19.91 -23.34 -27.92
N LYS A 260 -21.01 -23.48 -27.19
CA LYS A 260 -22.31 -22.96 -27.65
C LYS A 260 -22.24 -21.47 -28.00
N LEU A 261 -21.70 -20.65 -27.11
CA LEU A 261 -21.53 -19.22 -27.35
C LEU A 261 -20.68 -18.94 -28.59
N CYS A 262 -19.60 -19.66 -28.76
CA CYS A 262 -18.69 -19.50 -29.90
C CYS A 262 -19.34 -19.89 -31.23
N PHE A 263 -20.01 -21.04 -31.30
CA PHE A 263 -20.66 -21.49 -32.54
C PHE A 263 -21.89 -20.67 -32.89
N ASP A 264 -22.67 -20.22 -31.91
CA ASP A 264 -23.79 -19.30 -32.14
C ASP A 264 -23.27 -17.96 -32.68
N GLY A 265 -22.23 -17.39 -32.05
CA GLY A 265 -21.60 -16.16 -32.51
C GLY A 265 -20.88 -16.31 -33.87
N LEU A 266 -20.31 -17.49 -34.18
CA LEU A 266 -19.71 -17.75 -35.49
C LEU A 266 -20.74 -17.61 -36.59
N LYS A 267 -21.92 -18.22 -36.41
CA LYS A 267 -23.03 -18.11 -37.38
C LYS A 267 -23.56 -16.67 -37.53
N GLU A 268 -23.61 -15.94 -36.44
CA GLU A 268 -24.03 -14.55 -36.45
C GLU A 268 -23.03 -13.63 -37.15
N ARG A 269 -21.73 -13.77 -36.84
CA ARG A 269 -20.66 -12.94 -37.39
C ARG A 269 -20.28 -13.29 -38.83
N TYR A 270 -20.40 -14.54 -39.19
CA TYR A 270 -20.05 -15.05 -40.53
C TYR A 270 -21.18 -15.90 -41.16
N PRO A 271 -22.33 -15.26 -41.49
CA PRO A 271 -23.51 -16.00 -41.94
C PRO A 271 -23.30 -16.78 -43.23
N GLN A 272 -22.32 -16.43 -44.07
CA GLN A 272 -22.03 -17.07 -45.33
C GLN A 272 -20.86 -18.07 -45.26
N ASN A 273 -19.84 -17.82 -44.44
CA ASN A 273 -18.57 -18.55 -44.45
C ASN A 273 -18.26 -19.25 -43.11
N HIS A 274 -19.24 -19.41 -42.21
CA HIS A 274 -19.02 -19.97 -40.87
C HIS A 274 -18.40 -21.36 -40.90
N THR A 275 -18.80 -22.22 -41.85
CA THR A 275 -18.31 -23.58 -41.97
C THR A 275 -16.81 -23.67 -42.30
N GLU A 276 -16.27 -22.70 -43.05
CA GLU A 276 -14.84 -22.64 -43.39
C GLU A 276 -13.96 -22.25 -42.19
N LEU A 277 -14.56 -21.64 -41.17
CA LEU A 277 -13.87 -21.15 -39.98
C LEU A 277 -14.00 -22.08 -38.77
N GLU A 278 -14.78 -23.14 -38.86
CA GLU A 278 -14.99 -24.12 -37.78
C GLU A 278 -13.68 -24.78 -37.35
N ASP A 279 -12.80 -25.10 -38.29
CA ASP A 279 -11.51 -25.74 -37.97
C ASP A 279 -10.64 -24.83 -37.12
N ARG A 280 -10.54 -23.54 -37.47
CA ARG A 280 -9.81 -22.54 -36.66
C ARG A 280 -10.44 -22.32 -35.29
N LEU A 281 -11.77 -22.23 -35.23
CA LEU A 281 -12.48 -22.09 -33.98
C LEU A 281 -12.25 -23.27 -33.03
N ASN A 282 -12.35 -24.51 -33.58
CA ASN A 282 -12.09 -25.73 -32.83
C ASN A 282 -10.63 -25.81 -32.33
N TYR A 283 -9.68 -25.38 -33.15
CA TYR A 283 -8.26 -25.29 -32.76
C TYR A 283 -8.08 -24.32 -31.58
N GLU A 284 -8.58 -23.10 -31.66
CA GLU A 284 -8.47 -22.12 -30.60
C GLU A 284 -9.16 -22.57 -29.30
N LEU A 285 -10.37 -23.15 -29.41
CA LEU A 285 -11.10 -23.75 -28.28
C LEU A 285 -10.30 -24.88 -27.63
N GLY A 286 -9.67 -25.73 -28.46
CA GLY A 286 -8.81 -26.84 -27.99
C GLY A 286 -7.65 -26.32 -27.15
N VAL A 287 -6.94 -25.30 -27.61
CA VAL A 287 -5.84 -24.65 -26.89
C VAL A 287 -6.33 -24.03 -25.59
N ILE A 288 -7.44 -23.29 -25.60
CA ILE A 288 -8.03 -22.66 -24.40
C ILE A 288 -8.38 -23.73 -23.34
N LYS A 289 -8.93 -24.85 -23.77
CA LYS A 289 -9.28 -25.99 -22.89
C LYS A 289 -8.04 -26.65 -22.30
N GLU A 290 -7.04 -26.95 -23.13
CA GLU A 290 -5.79 -27.58 -22.71
C GLU A 290 -5.04 -26.73 -21.68
N MET A 291 -5.02 -25.41 -21.87
CA MET A 291 -4.40 -24.45 -20.95
C MET A 291 -5.27 -24.16 -19.70
N GLY A 292 -6.51 -24.69 -19.60
CA GLY A 292 -7.37 -24.50 -18.41
C GLY A 292 -8.06 -23.14 -18.30
N TYR A 293 -8.22 -22.39 -19.40
CA TYR A 293 -8.75 -21.01 -19.38
C TYR A 293 -10.23 -20.89 -19.80
N VAL A 294 -10.98 -22.00 -19.83
CA VAL A 294 -12.41 -21.98 -20.21
C VAL A 294 -13.21 -21.03 -19.32
N ASP A 295 -13.09 -21.18 -18.00
CA ASP A 295 -13.81 -20.31 -17.04
C ASP A 295 -13.35 -18.85 -17.15
N TYR A 296 -12.07 -18.59 -17.45
CA TYR A 296 -11.56 -17.24 -17.68
C TYR A 296 -12.31 -16.54 -18.83
N PHE A 297 -12.45 -17.20 -19.97
CA PHE A 297 -13.19 -16.64 -21.11
C PHE A 297 -14.67 -16.40 -20.79
N LEU A 298 -15.29 -17.28 -20.02
CA LEU A 298 -16.68 -17.13 -19.59
C LEU A 298 -16.85 -15.95 -18.62
N ILE A 299 -15.93 -15.77 -17.68
CA ILE A 299 -15.91 -14.64 -16.74
C ILE A 299 -15.76 -13.32 -17.51
N VAL A 300 -14.82 -13.27 -18.46
CA VAL A 300 -14.59 -12.06 -19.27
C VAL A 300 -15.79 -11.76 -20.15
N TRP A 301 -16.35 -12.78 -20.79
CA TRP A 301 -17.58 -12.66 -21.59
C TRP A 301 -18.73 -12.09 -20.77
N ASP A 302 -18.93 -12.61 -19.57
CA ASP A 302 -20.06 -12.26 -18.70
C ASP A 302 -20.08 -10.77 -18.32
N PHE A 303 -18.98 -10.22 -17.83
CA PHE A 303 -18.99 -8.81 -17.42
C PHE A 303 -18.98 -7.85 -18.64
N ILE A 304 -18.48 -8.26 -19.81
CA ILE A 304 -18.62 -7.50 -21.05
C ILE A 304 -20.09 -7.53 -21.52
N HIS A 305 -20.74 -8.69 -21.44
CA HIS A 305 -22.14 -8.85 -21.78
C HIS A 305 -23.03 -7.97 -20.87
N TYR A 306 -22.78 -8.05 -19.55
CA TYR A 306 -23.43 -7.15 -18.59
C TYR A 306 -23.26 -5.67 -18.96
N ALA A 307 -22.07 -5.24 -19.31
CA ALA A 307 -21.83 -3.84 -19.68
C ALA A 307 -22.64 -3.44 -20.91
N ARG A 308 -22.71 -4.29 -21.94
CA ARG A 308 -23.48 -4.02 -23.16
C ARG A 308 -24.98 -3.97 -22.91
N GLU A 309 -25.52 -4.92 -22.14
CA GLU A 309 -26.95 -4.94 -21.77
C GLU A 309 -27.38 -3.69 -20.99
N HIS A 310 -26.44 -3.08 -20.26
CA HIS A 310 -26.68 -1.85 -19.48
C HIS A 310 -26.26 -0.56 -20.20
N ASP A 311 -26.04 -0.61 -21.54
CA ASP A 311 -25.61 0.54 -22.34
C ASP A 311 -24.34 1.22 -21.81
N ILE A 312 -23.38 0.41 -21.32
CA ILE A 312 -22.04 0.85 -20.93
C ILE A 312 -21.11 0.55 -22.11
N SER A 313 -20.53 1.59 -22.71
CA SER A 313 -19.63 1.42 -23.86
C SER A 313 -18.40 0.60 -23.50
N VAL A 314 -18.14 -0.41 -24.34
CA VAL A 314 -16.97 -1.28 -24.31
C VAL A 314 -16.14 -1.03 -25.55
N GLY A 315 -14.81 -0.98 -25.43
CA GLY A 315 -13.90 -0.83 -26.56
C GLY A 315 -13.92 -2.05 -27.48
N PRO A 316 -13.50 -1.90 -28.74
CA PRO A 316 -13.53 -3.00 -29.72
C PRO A 316 -12.52 -4.11 -29.42
N GLY A 317 -11.68 -3.93 -28.42
CA GLY A 317 -10.57 -4.80 -28.08
C GLY A 317 -9.24 -4.22 -28.50
N ARG A 318 -8.18 -4.67 -27.84
CA ARG A 318 -6.80 -4.25 -28.09
C ARG A 318 -5.82 -5.37 -27.76
N GLY A 319 -4.53 -5.15 -28.03
CA GLY A 319 -3.48 -6.11 -27.72
C GLY A 319 -3.60 -7.41 -28.52
N SER A 320 -3.11 -8.49 -27.93
CA SER A 320 -3.07 -9.80 -28.58
C SER A 320 -4.42 -10.52 -28.64
N ALA A 321 -5.32 -10.22 -27.71
CA ALA A 321 -6.64 -10.85 -27.63
C ALA A 321 -7.51 -10.61 -28.89
N ALA A 322 -7.26 -9.52 -29.63
CA ALA A 322 -7.90 -9.27 -30.92
C ALA A 322 -7.57 -10.32 -32.00
N GLY A 323 -6.51 -11.13 -31.81
CA GLY A 323 -6.16 -12.23 -32.71
C GLY A 323 -7.00 -13.50 -32.52
N SER A 324 -7.83 -13.58 -31.48
CA SER A 324 -8.64 -14.76 -31.16
C SER A 324 -10.02 -14.72 -31.84
N LEU A 325 -10.33 -15.76 -32.57
CA LEU A 325 -11.65 -15.99 -33.15
C LEU A 325 -12.69 -16.29 -32.04
N VAL A 326 -12.28 -17.00 -30.98
CA VAL A 326 -13.11 -17.21 -29.78
C VAL A 326 -13.52 -15.88 -29.15
N SER A 327 -12.57 -14.97 -28.95
CA SER A 327 -12.87 -13.63 -28.39
C SER A 327 -13.81 -12.83 -29.28
N TYR A 328 -13.67 -12.95 -30.60
CA TYR A 328 -14.53 -12.25 -31.57
C TYR A 328 -15.95 -12.84 -31.64
N THR A 329 -16.07 -14.16 -31.71
CA THR A 329 -17.39 -14.81 -31.79
C THR A 329 -18.20 -14.70 -30.51
N THR A 330 -17.56 -14.74 -29.35
CA THR A 330 -18.21 -14.48 -28.05
C THR A 330 -18.51 -13.00 -27.81
N GLY A 331 -17.99 -12.10 -28.64
CA GLY A 331 -18.16 -10.67 -28.50
C GLY A 331 -17.25 -10.03 -27.41
N ILE A 332 -16.27 -10.73 -26.91
CA ILE A 332 -15.22 -10.16 -26.04
C ILE A 332 -14.49 -9.04 -26.80
N THR A 333 -14.15 -9.29 -28.07
CA THR A 333 -13.59 -8.28 -28.98
C THR A 333 -14.56 -8.02 -30.14
N ASN A 334 -14.42 -6.85 -30.77
CA ASN A 334 -15.17 -6.46 -31.97
C ASN A 334 -14.24 -6.17 -33.16
N ILE A 335 -13.06 -6.77 -33.17
CA ILE A 335 -12.09 -6.72 -34.27
C ILE A 335 -12.06 -8.11 -34.91
N ASP A 336 -12.38 -8.17 -36.22
CA ASP A 336 -12.42 -9.40 -36.99
C ASP A 336 -10.99 -9.93 -37.25
N PRO A 337 -10.56 -11.05 -36.60
CA PRO A 337 -9.21 -11.55 -36.75
C PRO A 337 -8.96 -12.15 -38.16
N ILE A 338 -10.01 -12.57 -38.87
CA ILE A 338 -9.90 -13.12 -40.23
C ILE A 338 -9.69 -12.00 -41.23
N LYS A 339 -10.53 -10.94 -41.15
CA LYS A 339 -10.43 -9.75 -42.02
C LYS A 339 -9.06 -9.10 -41.97
N TYR A 340 -8.46 -9.04 -40.79
CA TYR A 340 -7.16 -8.39 -40.57
C TYR A 340 -5.99 -9.37 -40.49
N ASN A 341 -6.22 -10.62 -40.76
CA ASN A 341 -5.19 -11.70 -40.77
C ASN A 341 -4.36 -11.74 -39.48
N LEU A 342 -5.05 -11.67 -38.33
CA LEU A 342 -4.43 -11.69 -37.01
C LEU A 342 -4.16 -13.12 -36.55
N LEU A 343 -3.06 -13.29 -35.81
CA LEU A 343 -2.57 -14.57 -35.34
C LEU A 343 -2.97 -14.84 -33.90
N PHE A 344 -3.65 -15.97 -33.64
CA PHE A 344 -4.05 -16.43 -32.33
C PHE A 344 -2.85 -16.79 -31.44
N GLU A 345 -1.79 -17.34 -32.02
CA GLU A 345 -0.58 -17.78 -31.30
C GLU A 345 0.21 -16.64 -30.66
N ARG A 346 -0.10 -15.39 -31.03
CA ARG A 346 0.42 -14.21 -30.33
C ARG A 346 -0.30 -13.95 -29.03
N PHE A 347 -1.52 -14.44 -28.89
CA PHE A 347 -2.35 -14.28 -27.70
C PHE A 347 -2.17 -15.47 -26.75
N LEU A 348 -2.39 -16.70 -27.23
CA LEU A 348 -2.19 -17.93 -26.48
C LEU A 348 -1.32 -18.91 -27.27
N ASN A 349 -0.28 -19.41 -26.62
CA ASN A 349 0.61 -20.41 -27.17
C ASN A 349 0.94 -21.46 -26.11
N PRO A 350 0.60 -22.75 -26.28
CA PRO A 350 0.89 -23.80 -25.30
C PRO A 350 2.39 -23.96 -24.99
N GLU A 351 3.27 -23.62 -25.91
CA GLU A 351 4.73 -23.68 -25.72
C GLU A 351 5.24 -22.54 -24.81
N ARG A 352 4.47 -21.47 -24.71
CA ARG A 352 4.78 -20.31 -23.87
C ARG A 352 3.79 -20.25 -22.72
N VAL A 353 4.18 -20.75 -21.55
CA VAL A 353 3.37 -20.70 -20.33
C VAL A 353 3.25 -19.24 -19.88
N SER A 354 2.29 -18.51 -20.43
CA SER A 354 1.90 -17.17 -19.97
C SER A 354 0.40 -17.14 -19.79
N MET A 355 -0.05 -16.52 -18.71
CA MET A 355 -1.49 -16.32 -18.49
C MET A 355 -2.08 -15.42 -19.57
N PRO A 356 -3.36 -15.66 -19.99
CA PRO A 356 -4.04 -14.75 -20.90
C PRO A 356 -4.24 -13.38 -20.24
N ASP A 357 -4.02 -12.33 -21.01
CA ASP A 357 -4.27 -10.95 -20.58
C ASP A 357 -5.20 -10.29 -21.60
N ILE A 358 -6.48 -10.16 -21.24
CA ILE A 358 -7.50 -9.49 -22.05
C ILE A 358 -7.76 -8.12 -21.47
N ASP A 359 -7.12 -7.13 -22.04
CA ASP A 359 -7.34 -5.72 -21.73
C ASP A 359 -8.69 -5.24 -22.24
N ILE A 360 -9.56 -4.73 -21.37
CA ILE A 360 -10.89 -4.27 -21.74
C ILE A 360 -11.05 -2.80 -21.38
N ASP A 361 -11.36 -2.01 -22.39
CA ASP A 361 -11.65 -0.60 -22.23
C ASP A 361 -13.15 -0.39 -22.01
N PHE A 362 -13.51 0.22 -20.88
CA PHE A 362 -14.88 0.63 -20.54
C PHE A 362 -15.04 2.14 -20.56
N CYS A 363 -16.27 2.60 -20.73
CA CYS A 363 -16.62 3.99 -20.47
C CYS A 363 -16.09 4.44 -19.11
N TYR A 364 -15.29 5.52 -19.10
CA TYR A 364 -14.62 6.01 -17.90
C TYR A 364 -15.58 6.32 -16.74
N GLU A 365 -16.74 6.91 -17.05
CA GLU A 365 -17.73 7.33 -16.04
C GLU A 365 -18.49 6.16 -15.42
N ARG A 366 -18.69 5.08 -16.17
CA ARG A 366 -19.54 3.95 -15.75
C ARG A 366 -18.78 2.66 -15.50
N ARG A 367 -17.45 2.66 -15.61
CA ARG A 367 -16.60 1.49 -15.33
C ARG A 367 -16.88 0.89 -13.95
N GLN A 368 -17.11 1.73 -12.95
CA GLN A 368 -17.34 1.28 -11.58
C GLN A 368 -18.57 0.39 -11.47
N GLU A 369 -19.63 0.63 -12.25
CA GLU A 369 -20.83 -0.20 -12.27
C GLU A 369 -20.54 -1.66 -12.68
N VAL A 370 -19.57 -1.84 -13.59
CA VAL A 370 -19.14 -3.19 -14.02
C VAL A 370 -18.32 -3.88 -12.91
N ILE A 371 -17.44 -3.14 -12.25
CA ILE A 371 -16.69 -3.68 -11.09
C ILE A 371 -17.66 -4.08 -9.97
N ASP A 372 -18.65 -3.22 -9.66
CA ASP A 372 -19.66 -3.49 -8.65
C ASP A 372 -20.52 -4.73 -9.01
N TYR A 373 -20.77 -4.96 -10.30
CA TYR A 373 -21.42 -6.17 -10.78
C TYR A 373 -20.58 -7.41 -10.46
N VAL A 374 -19.28 -7.37 -10.78
CA VAL A 374 -18.34 -8.47 -10.50
C VAL A 374 -18.27 -8.75 -9.00
N VAL A 375 -18.17 -7.72 -8.16
CA VAL A 375 -18.18 -7.85 -6.71
C VAL A 375 -19.47 -8.51 -6.21
N ARG A 376 -20.63 -8.10 -6.72
CA ARG A 376 -21.92 -8.71 -6.33
C ARG A 376 -22.03 -10.17 -6.78
N LYS A 377 -21.47 -10.51 -7.95
CA LYS A 377 -21.57 -11.87 -8.53
C LYS A 377 -20.64 -12.86 -7.86
N TYR A 378 -19.38 -12.47 -7.61
CA TYR A 378 -18.35 -13.37 -7.07
C TYR A 378 -18.15 -13.25 -5.56
N GLY A 379 -18.71 -12.22 -4.93
CA GLY A 379 -18.60 -11.96 -3.49
C GLY A 379 -17.53 -10.92 -3.13
N GLU A 380 -17.82 -10.11 -2.11
CA GLU A 380 -16.91 -9.05 -1.64
C GLU A 380 -15.59 -9.60 -1.12
N ASP A 381 -15.59 -10.81 -0.56
CA ASP A 381 -14.39 -11.46 -0.04
C ASP A 381 -13.51 -12.09 -1.14
N CYS A 382 -14.07 -12.32 -2.34
CA CYS A 382 -13.38 -12.95 -3.46
C CYS A 382 -12.86 -11.96 -4.51
N VAL A 383 -13.27 -10.69 -4.43
CA VAL A 383 -12.92 -9.65 -5.43
C VAL A 383 -12.14 -8.54 -4.75
N THR A 384 -10.90 -8.32 -5.19
CA THR A 384 -10.01 -7.37 -4.52
C THR A 384 -9.18 -6.57 -5.52
N GLN A 385 -8.94 -5.31 -5.21
CA GLN A 385 -8.06 -4.43 -5.99
C GLN A 385 -6.59 -4.78 -5.76
N ILE A 386 -5.74 -4.57 -6.77
CA ILE A 386 -4.31 -4.83 -6.68
C ILE A 386 -3.58 -3.60 -6.14
N VAL A 387 -2.65 -3.81 -5.21
CA VAL A 387 -1.74 -2.75 -4.75
C VAL A 387 -0.69 -2.43 -5.80
N THR A 388 -0.29 -1.18 -5.87
CA THR A 388 0.92 -0.74 -6.55
C THR A 388 1.80 0.05 -5.58
N PHE A 389 3.12 -0.07 -5.75
CA PHE A 389 4.09 0.67 -4.95
C PHE A 389 4.73 1.76 -5.81
N GLY A 390 4.53 3.01 -5.41
CA GLY A 390 5.33 4.11 -5.92
C GLY A 390 6.73 4.02 -5.32
N THR A 391 7.77 4.07 -6.16
CA THR A 391 9.17 3.98 -5.72
C THR A 391 9.87 5.33 -5.74
N LEU A 392 10.96 5.44 -5.00
CA LEU A 392 11.87 6.57 -5.04
C LEU A 392 12.67 6.51 -6.34
N ALA A 393 12.15 7.14 -7.41
CA ALA A 393 12.82 7.20 -8.71
C ALA A 393 13.99 8.19 -8.69
N ALA A 394 14.99 7.99 -9.57
CA ALA A 394 16.26 8.71 -9.60
C ALA A 394 16.16 10.23 -9.39
N ARG A 395 15.33 10.94 -10.17
CA ARG A 395 15.15 12.40 -10.02
C ARG A 395 14.43 12.78 -8.73
N GLY A 396 13.47 11.96 -8.30
CA GLY A 396 12.67 12.19 -7.10
C GLY A 396 13.51 12.01 -5.84
N VAL A 397 14.26 10.93 -5.75
CA VAL A 397 15.07 10.63 -4.57
C VAL A 397 16.17 11.68 -4.33
N ILE A 398 16.81 12.20 -5.39
CA ILE A 398 17.80 13.29 -5.27
C ILE A 398 17.16 14.52 -4.61
N ARG A 399 15.95 14.90 -5.04
CA ARG A 399 15.24 16.05 -4.46
C ARG A 399 14.81 15.79 -3.00
N ASP A 400 14.34 14.59 -2.71
CA ASP A 400 13.94 14.22 -1.35
C ASP A 400 15.14 14.20 -0.40
N VAL A 401 16.25 13.58 -0.78
CA VAL A 401 17.49 13.54 0.02
C VAL A 401 18.06 14.96 0.19
N GLY A 402 18.13 15.75 -0.88
CA GLY A 402 18.59 17.13 -0.82
C GLY A 402 17.78 17.99 0.15
N ARG A 403 16.45 17.85 0.15
CA ARG A 403 15.56 18.51 1.13
C ARG A 403 15.87 18.09 2.56
N VAL A 404 16.08 16.80 2.80
CA VAL A 404 16.40 16.25 4.13
C VAL A 404 17.75 16.73 4.63
N MET A 405 18.75 16.87 3.73
CA MET A 405 20.07 17.41 4.02
C MET A 405 20.11 18.94 4.12
N ASP A 406 18.95 19.60 4.01
CA ASP A 406 18.80 21.07 4.03
C ASP A 406 19.59 21.81 2.93
N LEU A 407 19.76 21.17 1.77
CA LEU A 407 20.41 21.78 0.63
C LEU A 407 19.45 22.73 -0.13
N PRO A 408 19.94 23.82 -0.72
CA PRO A 408 19.10 24.74 -1.49
C PRO A 408 18.39 24.05 -2.64
N TYR A 409 17.06 24.25 -2.76
CA TYR A 409 16.24 23.59 -3.79
C TYR A 409 16.77 23.77 -5.21
N ALA A 410 17.16 25.01 -5.60
CA ALA A 410 17.67 25.29 -6.94
C ALA A 410 18.96 24.52 -7.28
N TYR A 411 19.84 24.33 -6.29
CA TYR A 411 21.05 23.54 -6.43
C TYR A 411 20.72 22.06 -6.65
N VAL A 412 19.90 21.49 -5.81
CA VAL A 412 19.48 20.09 -5.90
C VAL A 412 18.69 19.80 -7.18
N ASP A 413 17.79 20.71 -7.58
CA ASP A 413 17.01 20.59 -8.82
C ASP A 413 17.89 20.66 -10.07
N GLY A 414 18.96 21.48 -10.03
CA GLY A 414 19.98 21.52 -11.09
C GLY A 414 20.65 20.15 -11.27
N ILE A 415 21.04 19.49 -10.19
CA ILE A 415 21.62 18.14 -10.22
C ILE A 415 20.60 17.11 -10.72
N ALA A 416 19.37 17.14 -10.18
CA ALA A 416 18.31 16.20 -10.58
C ALA A 416 17.94 16.32 -12.07
N LYS A 417 18.03 17.50 -12.67
CA LYS A 417 17.77 17.72 -14.09
C LYS A 417 18.84 17.12 -15.00
N GLN A 418 20.06 16.86 -14.49
CA GLN A 418 21.11 16.17 -15.24
C GLN A 418 20.80 14.67 -15.45
N ILE A 419 19.86 14.09 -14.71
CA ILE A 419 19.38 12.72 -14.96
C ILE A 419 18.57 12.71 -16.29
N PRO A 420 18.91 11.87 -17.29
CA PRO A 420 18.15 11.75 -18.54
C PRO A 420 16.68 11.37 -18.32
N MET A 421 15.80 11.75 -19.26
CA MET A 421 14.37 11.37 -19.22
C MET A 421 14.15 10.06 -19.97
N GLU A 422 14.63 8.96 -19.39
CA GLU A 422 14.42 7.62 -19.93
C GLU A 422 13.61 6.77 -18.94
N LEU A 423 12.77 5.90 -19.46
CA LEU A 423 12.01 4.97 -18.63
C LEU A 423 12.96 3.96 -17.95
N GLY A 424 12.87 3.84 -16.62
CA GLY A 424 13.73 2.95 -15.84
C GLY A 424 15.18 3.42 -15.73
N ILE A 425 15.45 4.72 -15.93
CA ILE A 425 16.77 5.30 -15.68
C ILE A 425 17.12 5.20 -14.20
N THR A 426 18.33 4.77 -13.88
CA THR A 426 18.90 4.78 -12.53
C THR A 426 19.98 5.85 -12.43
N ILE A 427 20.28 6.27 -11.18
CA ILE A 427 21.36 7.23 -10.93
C ILE A 427 22.68 6.69 -11.44
N GLU A 428 22.95 5.39 -11.29
CA GLU A 428 24.17 4.77 -11.78
C GLU A 428 24.28 4.81 -13.32
N LYS A 429 23.17 4.51 -14.03
CA LYS A 429 23.12 4.64 -15.49
C LYS A 429 23.31 6.09 -15.92
N ALA A 430 22.66 7.03 -15.23
CA ALA A 430 22.79 8.46 -15.54
C ALA A 430 24.23 8.97 -15.38
N LEU A 431 24.95 8.54 -14.34
CA LEU A 431 26.38 8.87 -14.17
C LEU A 431 27.26 8.32 -15.29
N LYS A 432 26.91 7.18 -15.88
CA LYS A 432 27.62 6.62 -17.03
C LYS A 432 27.30 7.39 -18.33
N MET A 433 26.06 7.84 -18.50
CA MET A 433 25.57 8.47 -19.73
C MET A 433 25.84 9.96 -19.79
N ASN A 434 25.82 10.69 -18.67
CA ASN A 434 26.00 12.14 -18.62
C ASN A 434 27.37 12.51 -18.04
N PRO A 435 28.34 12.98 -18.88
CA PRO A 435 29.66 13.41 -18.42
C PRO A 435 29.61 14.60 -17.45
N GLU A 436 28.66 15.52 -17.62
CA GLU A 436 28.53 16.69 -16.76
C GLU A 436 28.13 16.28 -15.33
N LEU A 437 27.13 15.38 -15.19
CA LEU A 437 26.74 14.83 -13.90
C LEU A 437 27.91 14.09 -13.23
N ARG A 438 28.68 13.33 -14.00
CA ARG A 438 29.88 12.64 -13.51
C ARG A 438 30.93 13.61 -13.00
N THR A 439 31.21 14.67 -13.75
CA THR A 439 32.18 15.71 -13.36
C THR A 439 31.75 16.40 -12.05
N MET A 440 30.45 16.70 -11.91
CA MET A 440 29.92 17.24 -10.66
C MET A 440 30.10 16.26 -9.49
N TYR A 441 29.81 14.98 -9.70
CA TYR A 441 29.96 13.93 -8.70
C TYR A 441 31.43 13.72 -8.25
N GLU A 442 32.39 13.83 -9.17
CA GLU A 442 33.80 13.62 -8.89
C GLU A 442 34.48 14.82 -8.21
N ASN A 443 34.00 16.05 -8.48
CA ASN A 443 34.68 17.29 -8.07
C ASN A 443 33.99 18.04 -6.92
N ASP A 444 32.76 17.70 -6.56
CA ASP A 444 31.99 18.35 -5.49
C ASP A 444 31.57 17.31 -4.44
N GLU A 445 32.14 17.40 -3.23
CA GLU A 445 31.87 16.47 -2.13
C GLU A 445 30.40 16.51 -1.68
N SER A 446 29.74 17.67 -1.79
CA SER A 446 28.32 17.79 -1.46
C SER A 446 27.45 17.05 -2.48
N VAL A 447 27.78 17.15 -3.76
CA VAL A 447 27.11 16.38 -4.83
C VAL A 447 27.36 14.89 -4.64
N LYS A 448 28.58 14.50 -4.32
CA LYS A 448 28.94 13.11 -4.07
C LYS A 448 28.14 12.51 -2.92
N THR A 449 28.09 13.19 -1.79
CA THR A 449 27.31 12.74 -0.62
C THR A 449 25.83 12.63 -0.96
N LEU A 450 25.25 13.65 -1.62
CA LEU A 450 23.86 13.64 -2.06
C LEU A 450 23.55 12.46 -2.99
N ILE A 451 24.39 12.22 -3.96
CA ILE A 451 24.23 11.15 -4.96
C ILE A 451 24.42 9.77 -4.31
N ASP A 452 25.43 9.60 -3.45
CA ASP A 452 25.68 8.31 -2.78
C ASP A 452 24.54 7.92 -1.84
N MET A 453 23.99 8.87 -1.07
CA MET A 453 22.79 8.63 -0.26
C MET A 453 21.58 8.34 -1.13
N SER A 454 21.41 9.09 -2.22
CA SER A 454 20.29 8.87 -3.16
C SER A 454 20.34 7.50 -3.82
N LYS A 455 21.51 6.99 -4.22
CA LYS A 455 21.69 5.64 -4.76
C LYS A 455 21.24 4.54 -3.79
N ARG A 456 21.44 4.75 -2.51
CA ARG A 456 21.08 3.76 -1.48
C ARG A 456 19.57 3.71 -1.22
N LEU A 457 18.87 4.79 -1.51
CA LEU A 457 17.42 4.90 -1.33
C LEU A 457 16.65 4.73 -2.65
N GLU A 458 17.33 4.80 -3.81
CA GLU A 458 16.72 4.62 -5.12
C GLU A 458 16.03 3.26 -5.23
N GLY A 459 14.80 3.25 -5.75
CA GLY A 459 14.01 2.05 -5.97
C GLY A 459 13.23 1.56 -4.75
N LEU A 460 13.50 2.09 -3.54
CA LEU A 460 12.72 1.72 -2.35
C LEU A 460 11.25 2.17 -2.48
N PRO A 461 10.29 1.42 -1.95
CA PRO A 461 8.90 1.83 -1.88
C PRO A 461 8.74 3.15 -1.11
N ARG A 462 7.94 4.07 -1.64
CA ARG A 462 7.65 5.36 -1.02
C ARG A 462 6.23 5.44 -0.48
N HIS A 463 5.29 5.00 -1.27
CA HIS A 463 3.87 4.99 -0.93
C HIS A 463 3.15 3.85 -1.65
N THR A 464 2.04 3.44 -1.09
CA THR A 464 1.12 2.49 -1.71
C THR A 464 0.04 3.23 -2.47
N SER A 465 -0.36 2.68 -3.60
CA SER A 465 -1.49 3.13 -4.41
C SER A 465 -2.28 1.91 -4.86
N MET A 466 -3.47 2.12 -5.40
CA MET A 466 -4.23 1.09 -6.07
C MET A 466 -3.85 1.00 -7.55
N HIS A 467 -3.86 -0.18 -8.11
CA HIS A 467 -3.73 -0.37 -9.56
C HIS A 467 -4.89 0.32 -10.28
N ALA A 468 -4.59 1.01 -11.37
CA ALA A 468 -5.58 1.84 -12.06
C ALA A 468 -6.77 1.05 -12.64
N ALA A 469 -6.56 -0.24 -12.94
CA ALA A 469 -7.51 -1.06 -13.68
C ALA A 469 -7.63 -2.50 -13.17
N GLY A 470 -6.58 -3.04 -12.55
CA GLY A 470 -6.49 -4.45 -12.19
C GLY A 470 -7.31 -4.83 -10.97
N VAL A 471 -8.16 -5.84 -11.14
CA VAL A 471 -8.95 -6.48 -10.09
C VAL A 471 -8.65 -7.97 -10.13
N VAL A 472 -8.50 -8.58 -8.98
CA VAL A 472 -8.32 -10.04 -8.85
C VAL A 472 -9.63 -10.65 -8.43
N ILE A 473 -9.97 -11.78 -9.06
CA ILE A 473 -11.13 -12.60 -8.70
C ILE A 473 -10.62 -13.98 -8.30
N SER A 474 -10.95 -14.45 -7.11
CA SER A 474 -10.52 -15.74 -6.56
C SER A 474 -11.68 -16.69 -6.35
N GLN A 475 -11.36 -17.99 -6.27
CA GLN A 475 -12.33 -19.06 -6.03
C GLN A 475 -12.83 -19.08 -4.58
N LYS A 476 -11.96 -18.75 -3.62
CA LYS A 476 -12.24 -18.67 -2.19
C LYS A 476 -11.97 -17.24 -1.73
N SER A 477 -12.25 -16.96 -0.45
CA SER A 477 -11.89 -15.68 0.14
C SER A 477 -10.43 -15.33 -0.15
N MET A 478 -10.18 -14.08 -0.57
CA MET A 478 -8.87 -13.61 -1.05
C MET A 478 -7.78 -13.74 0.02
N ASP A 479 -8.13 -13.62 1.30
CA ASP A 479 -7.20 -13.74 2.43
C ASP A 479 -6.68 -15.17 2.66
N GLU A 480 -7.31 -16.18 2.03
CA GLU A 480 -6.75 -17.54 1.98
C GLU A 480 -5.56 -17.66 1.02
N TYR A 481 -5.40 -16.72 0.09
CA TYR A 481 -4.34 -16.74 -0.94
C TYR A 481 -3.27 -15.68 -0.72
N VAL A 482 -3.68 -14.47 -0.35
CA VAL A 482 -2.78 -13.31 -0.21
C VAL A 482 -3.16 -12.46 0.99
N PRO A 483 -2.18 -11.84 1.70
CA PRO A 483 -2.49 -10.88 2.75
C PRO A 483 -3.16 -9.64 2.15
N LEU A 484 -4.12 -9.09 2.90
CA LEU A 484 -4.91 -7.93 2.50
C LEU A 484 -4.53 -6.69 3.32
N SER A 485 -4.74 -5.53 2.74
CA SER A 485 -4.55 -4.23 3.37
C SER A 485 -5.76 -3.34 3.13
N ARG A 486 -5.99 -2.39 4.02
CA ARG A 486 -7.02 -1.37 3.86
C ARG A 486 -6.38 -0.05 3.46
N ALA A 487 -6.76 0.47 2.30
CA ALA A 487 -6.35 1.78 1.84
C ALA A 487 -6.99 2.90 2.68
N SER A 488 -6.50 4.14 2.54
CA SER A 488 -6.97 5.30 3.31
C SER A 488 -8.45 5.66 3.07
N ASP A 489 -8.98 5.30 1.90
CA ASP A 489 -10.39 5.47 1.53
C ASP A 489 -11.29 4.32 2.00
N GLY A 490 -10.71 3.32 2.69
CA GLY A 490 -11.40 2.14 3.19
C GLY A 490 -11.44 0.95 2.22
N THR A 491 -10.98 1.10 0.99
CA THR A 491 -10.93 0.02 -0.02
C THR A 491 -9.96 -1.07 0.40
N ILE A 492 -10.34 -2.32 0.19
CA ILE A 492 -9.47 -3.48 0.42
C ILE A 492 -8.58 -3.70 -0.80
N THR A 493 -7.29 -3.89 -0.56
CA THR A 493 -6.30 -4.19 -1.59
C THR A 493 -5.46 -5.38 -1.19
N THR A 494 -4.88 -6.08 -2.18
CA THR A 494 -3.83 -7.06 -1.91
C THR A 494 -2.59 -6.36 -1.36
N GLN A 495 -1.76 -7.08 -0.57
CA GLN A 495 -0.43 -6.57 -0.16
C GLN A 495 0.66 -6.96 -1.16
N PHE A 496 0.36 -7.84 -2.11
CA PHE A 496 1.28 -8.25 -3.16
C PHE A 496 1.00 -7.51 -4.47
N THR A 497 2.07 -7.26 -5.23
CA THR A 497 1.99 -6.64 -6.55
C THR A 497 1.43 -7.62 -7.58
N MET A 498 1.05 -7.11 -8.74
CA MET A 498 0.53 -7.87 -9.88
C MET A 498 1.41 -9.09 -10.22
N THR A 499 2.72 -8.91 -10.34
CA THR A 499 3.64 -10.00 -10.70
C THR A 499 3.60 -11.15 -9.70
N THR A 500 3.64 -10.83 -8.40
CA THR A 500 3.58 -11.84 -7.33
C THR A 500 2.23 -12.56 -7.31
N ILE A 501 1.13 -11.84 -7.56
CA ILE A 501 -0.22 -12.40 -7.66
C ILE A 501 -0.30 -13.41 -8.81
N GLU A 502 0.28 -13.09 -9.96
CA GLU A 502 0.34 -13.99 -11.12
C GLU A 502 1.18 -15.25 -10.82
N GLU A 503 2.32 -15.11 -10.13
CA GLU A 503 3.14 -16.25 -9.69
C GLU A 503 2.38 -17.19 -8.75
N LEU A 504 1.48 -16.65 -7.92
CA LEU A 504 0.59 -17.42 -7.04
C LEU A 504 -0.59 -18.06 -7.78
N GLY A 505 -0.72 -17.85 -9.09
CA GLY A 505 -1.78 -18.42 -9.92
C GLY A 505 -3.12 -17.68 -9.86
N LEU A 506 -3.16 -16.51 -9.23
CA LEU A 506 -4.32 -15.63 -9.24
C LEU A 506 -4.31 -14.78 -10.51
N LEU A 507 -5.45 -14.66 -11.17
CA LEU A 507 -5.56 -13.97 -12.44
C LEU A 507 -6.12 -12.55 -12.27
N LYS A 508 -5.40 -11.61 -12.85
CA LYS A 508 -5.82 -10.22 -12.96
C LYS A 508 -6.86 -10.05 -14.07
N MET A 509 -7.87 -9.28 -13.82
CA MET A 509 -8.85 -8.78 -14.80
C MET A 509 -8.68 -7.27 -14.95
N ASP A 510 -8.44 -6.79 -16.16
CA ASP A 510 -8.20 -5.37 -16.41
C ASP A 510 -9.48 -4.64 -16.83
N PHE A 511 -9.98 -3.80 -15.94
CA PHE A 511 -11.11 -2.90 -16.19
C PHE A 511 -10.56 -1.50 -16.48
N LEU A 512 -10.17 -1.22 -17.72
CA LEU A 512 -9.59 0.06 -18.10
C LEU A 512 -10.67 1.11 -18.33
N GLY A 513 -10.48 2.31 -17.79
CA GLY A 513 -11.38 3.44 -18.00
C GLY A 513 -10.89 4.34 -19.12
N LEU A 514 -11.54 4.31 -20.29
CA LEU A 514 -11.15 5.12 -21.44
C LEU A 514 -12.12 6.29 -21.65
N ARG A 515 -11.64 7.52 -21.42
CA ARG A 515 -12.44 8.75 -21.62
C ARG A 515 -12.91 8.93 -23.06
N THR A 516 -12.13 8.47 -24.03
CA THR A 516 -12.49 8.54 -25.46
C THR A 516 -13.77 7.77 -25.75
N LEU A 517 -14.02 6.62 -25.12
CA LEU A 517 -15.27 5.88 -25.26
C LEU A 517 -16.47 6.70 -24.77
N THR A 518 -16.34 7.37 -23.64
CA THR A 518 -17.37 8.27 -23.12
C THR A 518 -17.66 9.40 -24.10
N VAL A 519 -16.61 10.02 -24.68
CA VAL A 519 -16.75 11.08 -25.68
C VAL A 519 -17.47 10.57 -26.94
N ILE A 520 -17.08 9.41 -27.47
CA ILE A 520 -17.70 8.79 -28.64
C ILE A 520 -19.18 8.50 -28.36
N GLN A 521 -19.50 7.86 -27.25
CA GLN A 521 -20.88 7.55 -26.88
C GLN A 521 -21.74 8.80 -26.77
N ASN A 522 -21.25 9.85 -26.11
CA ASN A 522 -21.95 11.11 -25.99
C ASN A 522 -22.15 11.81 -27.37
N ALA A 523 -21.11 11.78 -28.22
CA ALA A 523 -21.19 12.33 -29.57
C ALA A 523 -22.25 11.60 -30.43
N VAL A 524 -22.27 10.25 -30.37
CA VAL A 524 -23.32 9.45 -31.06
C VAL A 524 -24.72 9.81 -30.57
N ARG A 525 -24.94 9.87 -29.25
CA ARG A 525 -26.23 10.26 -28.66
C ARG A 525 -26.67 11.68 -29.10
N MET A 526 -25.72 12.62 -29.12
CA MET A 526 -25.99 13.98 -29.57
C MET A 526 -26.32 14.02 -31.08
N ALA A 527 -25.55 13.31 -31.89
CA ALA A 527 -25.78 13.23 -33.34
C ALA A 527 -27.13 12.54 -33.68
N GLN A 528 -27.47 11.46 -33.02
CA GLN A 528 -28.77 10.79 -33.14
C GLN A 528 -29.93 11.74 -32.77
N LYS A 529 -29.80 12.48 -31.65
CA LYS A 529 -30.79 13.43 -31.19
C LYS A 529 -31.00 14.59 -32.19
N SER A 530 -29.92 15.06 -32.82
CA SER A 530 -29.97 16.21 -33.75
C SER A 530 -30.38 15.82 -35.17
N SER A 531 -29.95 14.65 -35.66
CA SER A 531 -30.17 14.20 -37.04
C SER A 531 -31.34 13.22 -37.21
N GLY A 532 -31.81 12.61 -36.12
CA GLY A 532 -32.79 11.52 -36.15
C GLY A 532 -32.26 10.19 -36.74
N LYS A 533 -30.97 10.12 -37.12
CA LYS A 533 -30.35 8.93 -37.69
C LYS A 533 -29.73 8.06 -36.59
N GLN A 534 -29.98 6.78 -36.63
CA GLN A 534 -29.20 5.84 -35.80
C GLN A 534 -27.79 5.71 -36.37
N ILE A 535 -26.82 5.80 -35.50
CA ILE A 535 -25.38 5.62 -35.82
C ILE A 535 -24.91 4.42 -35.05
N ASN A 536 -24.51 3.38 -35.78
CA ASN A 536 -23.87 2.21 -35.21
C ASN A 536 -22.35 2.35 -35.36
N ILE A 537 -21.63 2.50 -34.23
CA ILE A 537 -20.17 2.67 -34.23
C ILE A 537 -19.46 1.37 -34.67
N ASP A 538 -20.07 0.21 -34.45
CA ASP A 538 -19.49 -1.08 -34.79
C ASP A 538 -19.51 -1.34 -36.31
N GLU A 539 -20.30 -0.59 -37.08
CA GLU A 539 -20.44 -0.72 -38.54
C GLU A 539 -19.69 0.36 -39.34
N ILE A 540 -18.91 1.22 -38.65
CA ILE A 540 -18.16 2.26 -39.39
C ILE A 540 -17.02 1.63 -40.22
N ASP A 541 -16.76 2.27 -41.37
CA ASP A 541 -15.67 1.87 -42.25
C ASP A 541 -14.32 2.39 -41.71
N TYR A 542 -13.48 1.48 -41.22
CA TYR A 542 -12.12 1.79 -40.77
C TYR A 542 -11.13 2.05 -41.93
N GLN A 543 -11.55 1.88 -43.19
CA GLN A 543 -10.73 2.14 -44.37
C GLN A 543 -11.06 3.47 -45.05
N ASP A 544 -11.78 4.38 -44.37
CA ASP A 544 -12.06 5.70 -44.92
C ASP A 544 -10.77 6.47 -45.24
N LYS A 545 -10.58 6.74 -46.53
CA LYS A 545 -9.36 7.38 -47.04
C LYS A 545 -9.13 8.76 -46.45
N GLY A 546 -10.19 9.53 -46.23
CA GLY A 546 -10.09 10.87 -45.65
C GLY A 546 -9.57 10.85 -44.23
N VAL A 547 -9.99 9.84 -43.44
CA VAL A 547 -9.49 9.63 -42.07
C VAL A 547 -8.02 9.18 -42.09
N LEU A 548 -7.65 8.26 -42.96
CA LEU A 548 -6.27 7.78 -43.10
C LEU A 548 -5.33 8.90 -43.57
N GLU A 549 -5.75 9.76 -44.52
CA GLU A 549 -5.03 10.96 -44.94
C GLU A 549 -4.86 11.97 -43.78
N LEU A 550 -5.91 12.18 -42.96
CA LEU A 550 -5.85 13.05 -41.78
C LEU A 550 -4.80 12.54 -40.80
N ILE A 551 -4.81 11.23 -40.49
CA ILE A 551 -3.83 10.59 -39.61
C ILE A 551 -2.42 10.73 -40.21
N GLY A 552 -2.23 10.43 -41.50
CA GLY A 552 -0.96 10.59 -42.21
C GLY A 552 -0.46 12.02 -42.32
N SER A 553 -1.32 13.02 -42.17
CA SER A 553 -0.92 14.42 -42.09
C SER A 553 -0.31 14.82 -40.74
N GLY A 554 -0.49 13.98 -39.70
CA GLY A 554 -0.09 14.26 -38.32
C GLY A 554 -0.97 15.29 -37.60
N LYS A 555 -2.13 15.67 -38.15
CA LYS A 555 -3.14 16.51 -37.48
C LYS A 555 -4.03 15.65 -36.61
N THR A 556 -3.41 15.07 -35.58
CA THR A 556 -4.02 14.02 -34.72
C THR A 556 -4.30 14.48 -33.31
N GLU A 557 -4.53 15.78 -33.12
CA GLU A 557 -5.03 16.33 -31.85
C GLU A 557 -6.40 15.73 -31.52
N GLY A 558 -6.57 15.21 -30.29
CA GLY A 558 -7.80 14.57 -29.84
C GLY A 558 -7.99 13.13 -30.33
N ILE A 559 -7.07 12.58 -31.12
CA ILE A 559 -7.08 11.16 -31.52
C ILE A 559 -6.27 10.36 -30.52
N PHE A 560 -6.94 9.48 -29.79
CA PHE A 560 -6.34 8.65 -28.74
C PHE A 560 -5.05 7.98 -29.19
N GLN A 561 -4.01 8.05 -28.36
CA GLN A 561 -2.64 7.53 -28.57
C GLN A 561 -1.82 8.20 -29.70
N LEU A 562 -2.41 9.03 -30.56
CA LEU A 562 -1.73 9.67 -31.70
C LEU A 562 -1.36 11.15 -31.45
N GLU A 563 -1.58 11.67 -30.23
CA GLU A 563 -1.43 13.09 -29.91
C GLU A 563 0.01 13.52 -29.62
N SER A 564 0.88 12.60 -29.18
CA SER A 564 2.26 12.94 -28.82
C SER A 564 3.07 13.36 -30.05
N ALA A 565 4.04 14.27 -29.86
CA ALA A 565 4.91 14.74 -30.95
C ALA A 565 5.62 13.58 -31.67
N GLY A 566 6.06 12.55 -30.92
CA GLY A 566 6.67 11.34 -31.49
C GLY A 566 5.72 10.56 -32.39
N MET A 567 4.48 10.34 -31.93
CA MET A 567 3.46 9.63 -32.72
C MET A 567 3.01 10.41 -33.95
N LYS A 568 2.85 11.74 -33.83
CA LYS A 568 2.56 12.59 -34.98
C LYS A 568 3.62 12.49 -36.06
N ASN A 569 4.89 12.52 -35.68
CA ASN A 569 6.00 12.37 -36.64
C ASN A 569 6.00 10.95 -37.24
N PHE A 570 5.79 9.92 -36.42
CA PHE A 570 5.70 8.55 -36.90
C PHE A 570 4.56 8.38 -37.91
N MET A 571 3.34 8.92 -37.65
CA MET A 571 2.22 8.85 -38.57
C MET A 571 2.48 9.57 -39.91
N LYS A 572 3.23 10.70 -39.88
CA LYS A 572 3.63 11.41 -41.11
C LYS A 572 4.59 10.60 -41.98
N GLU A 573 5.45 9.79 -41.37
CA GLU A 573 6.35 8.90 -42.06
C GLU A 573 5.66 7.63 -42.56
N LEU A 574 4.83 7.02 -41.70
CA LEU A 574 4.10 5.78 -41.99
C LEU A 574 3.10 5.94 -43.11
N LYS A 575 2.36 7.06 -43.16
CA LYS A 575 1.29 7.35 -44.13
C LYS A 575 0.33 6.16 -44.28
N PRO A 576 -0.47 5.83 -43.26
CA PRO A 576 -1.37 4.68 -43.32
C PRO A 576 -2.31 4.80 -44.52
N GLN A 577 -2.56 3.66 -45.18
CA GLN A 577 -3.37 3.55 -46.40
C GLN A 577 -4.56 2.61 -46.18
#